data_18aaf0ec940e4a0b4f72b121f068bcab
#
_entry.id   18aaf0ec940e4a0b4f72b121f068bcab
#
_cell.length_a   1.000
_cell.length_b   1.000
_cell.length_c   1.000
_cell.angle_alpha   90.00
_cell.angle_beta   90.00
_cell.angle_gamma   90.00
#
_symmetry.space_group_name_H-M   'P 1'
#
loop_
_entity.id
_entity.type
_entity.pdbx_description
1 polymer ?
#
loop_
_entity_poly.entity_id
_entity_poly.type
_entity_poly.pdbx_seq_one_letter_code
_entity_poly.pdbx_strand_id
1 'polypeptide(L)'
;MRALREWTGQGVQKVGMLSPWLEAFPSTASQIIEEIDHCAGFKISDVIQNGPSKVLTQTTMAQPAIMATSIFILRILEREFNFRVVDHFDFTLGHSLGEFTALVAGGYIAFEDSYYLVQRRAAAMSEATKKAIQEYGGEYGMVAVITEPEYLQGLIKAIRDFVGHSSDGSKSESNQDVPPIEQVLIANINSKNQIVLSGNMERIKMLIAHVRQFLGHDPRAVRLHSDSPFHSPIMKPAVTVMKTLLEKKSRVPGRENEDIVTFPGLMPCISNVSAKPFQSKEQLKDLLARGCLETVRWWAAIKYLDQEEKVRRWVGIGPGKVGRNLVGKEVGMRGKDLVKGGGVWAITDPYEVEEVLRGLEETANILDDEDE
;
A
#
# COMPACT_ATOMS: atom_id res chain seq x y z
N MET A 1 -15.83 6.72 -19.04
CA MET A 1 -15.53 5.55 -18.19
C MET A 1 -14.47 5.93 -17.17
N ARG A 2 -14.73 5.74 -15.86
CA ARG A 2 -13.81 6.12 -14.78
C ARG A 2 -12.59 5.20 -14.73
N ALA A 3 -11.43 5.75 -14.43
CA ALA A 3 -10.16 5.05 -14.36
C ALA A 3 -9.47 5.26 -13.01
N LEU A 4 -8.77 4.25 -12.53
CA LEU A 4 -8.05 4.25 -11.26
C LEU A 4 -6.61 3.77 -11.43
N ARG A 5 -5.72 4.36 -10.66
CA ARG A 5 -4.34 3.95 -10.49
C ARG A 5 -4.06 3.43 -9.09
N GLU A 6 -3.31 2.35 -9.00
CA GLU A 6 -2.93 1.72 -7.75
C GLU A 6 -1.41 1.59 -7.59
N TRP A 7 -0.94 1.55 -6.33
CA TRP A 7 0.46 1.33 -5.97
C TRP A 7 0.59 0.19 -4.98
N THR A 8 1.64 -0.62 -5.17
CA THR A 8 1.95 -1.77 -4.33
C THR A 8 2.63 -1.37 -3.02
N GLY A 9 2.42 -2.18 -1.97
CA GLY A 9 3.10 -2.07 -0.68
C GLY A 9 4.40 -2.88 -0.60
N GLN A 10 4.97 -2.95 0.62
CA GLN A 10 6.20 -3.69 0.91
C GLN A 10 6.06 -5.19 0.58
N GLY A 11 7.15 -5.80 0.10
CA GLY A 11 7.23 -7.21 -0.30
C GLY A 11 7.44 -7.42 -1.81
N VAL A 12 7.44 -6.34 -2.60
CA VAL A 12 7.66 -6.38 -4.06
C VAL A 12 9.07 -5.97 -4.47
N GLN A 13 9.88 -5.45 -3.54
CA GLN A 13 11.23 -4.96 -3.81
C GLN A 13 12.16 -6.08 -4.24
N LYS A 14 12.93 -5.83 -5.28
CA LYS A 14 13.95 -6.74 -5.82
C LYS A 14 15.20 -5.94 -6.18
N VAL A 15 16.38 -6.54 -5.96
CA VAL A 15 17.63 -5.98 -6.48
C VAL A 15 17.56 -5.94 -8.00
N GLY A 16 17.98 -4.81 -8.59
CA GLY A 16 17.93 -4.58 -10.02
C GLY A 16 16.57 -4.15 -10.58
N MET A 17 15.60 -3.77 -9.74
CA MET A 17 14.25 -3.42 -10.23
C MET A 17 14.18 -2.14 -11.08
N LEU A 18 15.29 -1.34 -11.15
CA LEU A 18 15.41 -0.19 -12.06
C LEU A 18 16.11 -0.57 -13.38
N SER A 19 16.78 -1.74 -13.46
CA SER A 19 17.64 -2.10 -14.61
C SER A 19 16.91 -2.02 -15.95
N PRO A 20 15.71 -2.58 -16.15
CA PRO A 20 15.01 -2.51 -17.43
C PRO A 20 14.74 -1.06 -17.88
N TRP A 21 14.46 -0.19 -16.93
CA TRP A 21 14.20 1.22 -17.19
C TRP A 21 15.46 2.02 -17.52
N LEU A 22 16.58 1.69 -16.87
CA LEU A 22 17.90 2.27 -17.17
C LEU A 22 18.39 1.87 -18.56
N GLU A 23 18.10 0.63 -18.98
CA GLU A 23 18.42 0.13 -20.31
C GLU A 23 17.56 0.81 -21.39
N ALA A 24 16.26 0.97 -21.12
CA ALA A 24 15.32 1.55 -22.08
C ALA A 24 15.47 3.08 -22.23
N PHE A 25 15.73 3.80 -21.12
CA PHE A 25 15.75 5.27 -21.07
C PHE A 25 16.97 5.80 -20.32
N PRO A 26 18.21 5.52 -20.76
CA PRO A 26 19.42 5.75 -19.97
C PRO A 26 19.61 7.21 -19.54
N SER A 27 19.33 8.16 -20.40
CA SER A 27 19.52 9.60 -20.11
C SER A 27 18.49 10.10 -19.08
N THR A 28 17.21 9.87 -19.33
CA THR A 28 16.11 10.31 -18.47
C THR A 28 16.14 9.59 -17.14
N ALA A 29 16.41 8.29 -17.15
CA ALA A 29 16.52 7.48 -15.95
C ALA A 29 17.65 7.97 -15.03
N SER A 30 18.82 8.29 -15.59
CA SER A 30 19.96 8.81 -14.80
C SER A 30 19.62 10.12 -14.11
N GLN A 31 18.98 11.06 -14.80
CA GLN A 31 18.55 12.33 -14.22
C GLN A 31 17.56 12.14 -13.05
N ILE A 32 16.57 11.25 -13.24
CA ILE A 32 15.56 10.97 -12.20
C ILE A 32 16.22 10.31 -10.99
N ILE A 33 17.18 9.40 -11.20
CA ILE A 33 17.94 8.77 -10.11
C ILE A 33 18.73 9.82 -9.31
N GLU A 34 19.40 10.76 -9.95
CA GLU A 34 20.11 11.84 -9.26
C GLU A 34 19.17 12.67 -8.38
N GLU A 35 17.99 13.01 -8.89
CA GLU A 35 16.95 13.73 -8.11
C GLU A 35 16.48 12.91 -6.90
N ILE A 36 16.24 11.61 -7.08
CA ILE A 36 15.80 10.70 -6.00
C ILE A 36 16.90 10.53 -4.95
N ASP A 37 18.15 10.29 -5.35
CA ASP A 37 19.28 10.14 -4.45
C ASP A 37 19.55 11.42 -3.66
N HIS A 38 19.42 12.58 -4.32
CA HIS A 38 19.51 13.89 -3.64
C HIS A 38 18.41 14.02 -2.57
N CYS A 39 17.18 13.70 -2.91
CA CYS A 39 16.04 13.70 -1.97
C CYS A 39 16.23 12.71 -0.81
N ALA A 40 16.79 11.55 -1.08
CA ALA A 40 17.07 10.52 -0.08
C ALA A 40 18.19 10.93 0.89
N GLY A 41 19.12 11.80 0.46
CA GLY A 41 20.33 12.18 1.21
C GLY A 41 21.44 11.13 1.15
N PHE A 42 21.28 10.10 0.34
CA PHE A 42 22.27 9.05 0.06
C PHE A 42 21.88 8.32 -1.24
N LYS A 43 22.81 7.53 -1.80
CA LYS A 43 22.56 6.76 -3.03
C LYS A 43 21.67 5.54 -2.77
N ILE A 44 20.35 5.77 -2.62
CA ILE A 44 19.39 4.68 -2.52
C ILE A 44 19.33 3.84 -3.79
N SER A 45 19.61 4.45 -4.94
CA SER A 45 19.72 3.78 -6.22
C SER A 45 20.74 2.64 -6.21
N ASP A 46 21.88 2.81 -5.55
CA ASP A 46 22.90 1.76 -5.42
C ASP A 46 22.35 0.55 -4.64
N VAL A 47 21.60 0.76 -3.57
CA VAL A 47 20.96 -0.32 -2.80
C VAL A 47 19.90 -1.02 -3.64
N ILE A 48 19.12 -0.26 -4.41
CA ILE A 48 18.08 -0.82 -5.30
C ILE A 48 18.71 -1.66 -6.41
N GLN A 49 19.80 -1.18 -7.05
CA GLN A 49 20.42 -1.85 -8.19
C GLN A 49 21.37 -2.97 -7.81
N ASN A 50 22.17 -2.77 -6.78
CA ASN A 50 23.30 -3.63 -6.45
C ASN A 50 23.09 -4.44 -5.17
N GLY A 51 22.08 -4.08 -4.35
CA GLY A 51 21.78 -4.75 -3.09
C GLY A 51 22.78 -4.46 -1.98
N PRO A 52 23.05 -5.40 -1.08
CA PRO A 52 22.56 -6.79 -1.12
C PRO A 52 21.07 -6.92 -0.76
N SER A 53 20.40 -7.96 -1.23
CA SER A 53 18.97 -8.22 -1.00
C SER A 53 18.59 -8.15 0.48
N LYS A 54 19.44 -8.64 1.39
CA LYS A 54 19.23 -8.57 2.83
C LYS A 54 19.10 -7.12 3.34
N VAL A 55 19.80 -6.17 2.76
CA VAL A 55 19.69 -4.74 3.11
C VAL A 55 18.42 -4.17 2.52
N LEU A 56 18.15 -4.42 1.24
CA LEU A 56 16.97 -3.92 0.54
C LEU A 56 15.66 -4.41 1.16
N THR A 57 15.63 -5.57 1.81
CA THR A 57 14.44 -6.13 2.46
C THR A 57 14.19 -5.60 3.87
N GLN A 58 15.16 -4.92 4.49
CA GLN A 58 14.93 -4.26 5.78
C GLN A 58 13.89 -3.15 5.63
N THR A 59 12.97 -3.04 6.56
CA THR A 59 11.88 -2.04 6.52
C THR A 59 12.38 -0.62 6.26
N THR A 60 13.48 -0.23 6.87
CA THR A 60 14.09 1.11 6.72
C THR A 60 14.62 1.39 5.31
N MET A 61 14.89 0.36 4.50
CA MET A 61 15.28 0.46 3.10
C MET A 61 14.14 0.12 2.15
N ALA A 62 13.38 -0.93 2.44
CA ALA A 62 12.32 -1.43 1.57
C ALA A 62 11.25 -0.36 1.27
N GLN A 63 10.77 0.32 2.31
CA GLN A 63 9.72 1.33 2.12
C GLN A 63 10.21 2.51 1.26
N PRO A 64 11.32 3.19 1.57
CA PRO A 64 11.85 4.24 0.70
C PRO A 64 12.18 3.76 -0.73
N ALA A 65 12.74 2.55 -0.88
CA ALA A 65 13.12 2.00 -2.18
C ALA A 65 11.90 1.72 -3.08
N ILE A 66 10.82 1.17 -2.54
CA ILE A 66 9.57 0.92 -3.28
C ILE A 66 8.94 2.24 -3.71
N MET A 67 8.87 3.22 -2.81
CA MET A 67 8.35 4.55 -3.15
C MET A 67 9.21 5.23 -4.22
N ALA A 68 10.54 5.24 -4.03
CA ALA A 68 11.49 5.78 -5.01
C ALA A 68 11.29 5.17 -6.40
N THR A 69 11.19 3.85 -6.48
CA THR A 69 10.97 3.13 -7.76
C THR A 69 9.62 3.49 -8.37
N SER A 70 8.56 3.58 -7.58
CA SER A 70 7.24 3.96 -8.08
C SER A 70 7.21 5.38 -8.64
N ILE A 71 7.82 6.34 -7.93
CA ILE A 71 7.96 7.73 -8.40
C ILE A 71 8.90 7.81 -9.62
N PHE A 72 9.97 7.02 -9.63
CA PHE A 72 10.86 6.92 -10.78
C PHE A 72 10.08 6.50 -12.05
N ILE A 73 9.28 5.44 -11.98
CA ILE A 73 8.44 4.99 -13.11
C ILE A 73 7.45 6.08 -13.53
N LEU A 74 6.82 6.77 -12.55
CA LEU A 74 5.95 7.90 -12.82
C LEU A 74 6.61 9.00 -13.66
N ARG A 75 7.81 9.40 -13.25
CA ARG A 75 8.57 10.45 -13.93
C ARG A 75 9.05 10.02 -15.31
N ILE A 76 9.38 8.74 -15.53
CA ILE A 76 9.66 8.19 -16.87
C ILE A 76 8.41 8.32 -17.74
N LEU A 77 7.23 7.91 -17.25
CA LEU A 77 5.98 8.01 -18.00
C LEU A 77 5.66 9.46 -18.38
N GLU A 78 5.90 10.40 -17.46
CA GLU A 78 5.69 11.82 -17.71
C GLU A 78 6.67 12.38 -18.74
N ARG A 79 7.98 12.08 -18.62
CA ARG A 79 9.03 12.68 -19.48
C ARG A 79 9.14 12.03 -20.87
N GLU A 80 8.99 10.71 -20.96
CA GLU A 80 9.17 9.95 -22.20
C GLU A 80 7.86 9.76 -22.99
N PHE A 81 6.71 9.69 -22.28
CA PHE A 81 5.43 9.39 -22.91
C PHE A 81 4.41 10.54 -22.78
N ASN A 82 4.82 11.67 -22.20
CA ASN A 82 3.93 12.80 -21.89
C ASN A 82 2.65 12.34 -21.16
N PHE A 83 2.77 11.32 -20.30
CA PHE A 83 1.67 10.69 -19.61
C PHE A 83 1.54 11.22 -18.19
N ARG A 84 0.63 12.15 -17.98
CA ARG A 84 0.32 12.70 -16.66
C ARG A 84 -0.85 11.96 -16.04
N VAL A 85 -0.68 11.55 -14.78
CA VAL A 85 -1.71 10.80 -14.02
C VAL A 85 -3.05 11.50 -14.01
N VAL A 86 -3.02 12.81 -13.76
CA VAL A 86 -4.21 13.65 -13.61
C VAL A 86 -5.05 13.78 -14.90
N ASP A 87 -4.46 13.50 -16.05
CA ASP A 87 -5.14 13.61 -17.34
C ASP A 87 -5.85 12.29 -17.75
N HIS A 88 -5.56 11.18 -17.05
CA HIS A 88 -6.01 9.85 -17.45
C HIS A 88 -6.80 9.10 -16.38
N PHE A 89 -6.76 9.56 -15.12
CA PHE A 89 -7.38 8.86 -13.99
C PHE A 89 -8.24 9.76 -13.13
N ASP A 90 -9.32 9.20 -12.59
CA ASP A 90 -10.27 9.89 -11.72
C ASP A 90 -9.95 9.67 -10.23
N PHE A 91 -9.22 8.60 -9.90
CA PHE A 91 -8.90 8.23 -8.52
C PHE A 91 -7.46 7.71 -8.40
N THR A 92 -6.91 7.86 -7.18
CA THR A 92 -5.67 7.20 -6.78
C THR A 92 -5.91 6.31 -5.56
N LEU A 93 -5.22 5.18 -5.51
CA LEU A 93 -5.27 4.21 -4.41
C LEU A 93 -3.90 3.57 -4.23
N GLY A 94 -3.44 3.42 -2.99
CA GLY A 94 -2.19 2.74 -2.69
C GLY A 94 -2.31 1.81 -1.49
N HIS A 95 -1.72 0.61 -1.58
CA HIS A 95 -1.74 -0.38 -0.51
C HIS A 95 -0.67 -0.06 0.54
N SER A 96 -1.07 0.26 1.77
CA SER A 96 -0.18 0.57 2.89
C SER A 96 0.85 1.65 2.52
N LEU A 97 2.12 1.30 2.31
CA LEU A 97 3.16 2.20 1.82
C LEU A 97 2.77 2.90 0.51
N GLY A 98 2.10 2.19 -0.39
CA GLY A 98 1.65 2.74 -1.66
C GLY A 98 0.70 3.92 -1.54
N GLU A 99 0.02 4.09 -0.39
CA GLU A 99 -0.82 5.26 -0.11
C GLU A 99 -0.02 6.58 -0.17
N PHE A 100 1.24 6.57 0.26
CA PHE A 100 2.13 7.73 0.15
C PHE A 100 2.45 8.07 -1.31
N THR A 101 2.70 7.07 -2.14
CA THR A 101 2.87 7.28 -3.58
C THR A 101 1.59 7.78 -4.24
N ALA A 102 0.42 7.24 -3.83
CA ALA A 102 -0.89 7.68 -4.30
C ALA A 102 -1.16 9.15 -3.96
N LEU A 103 -0.78 9.59 -2.75
CA LEU A 103 -0.91 10.98 -2.31
C LEU A 103 0.02 11.92 -3.08
N VAL A 104 1.23 11.49 -3.44
CA VAL A 104 2.12 12.28 -4.31
C VAL A 104 1.51 12.42 -5.70
N ALA A 105 1.10 11.34 -6.30
CA ALA A 105 0.51 11.33 -7.64
C ALA A 105 -0.83 12.08 -7.71
N GLY A 106 -1.59 12.10 -6.62
CA GLY A 106 -2.82 12.87 -6.46
C GLY A 106 -2.62 14.33 -6.06
N GLY A 107 -1.37 14.80 -5.90
CA GLY A 107 -1.06 16.20 -5.60
C GLY A 107 -1.35 16.65 -4.16
N TYR A 108 -1.45 15.71 -3.21
CA TYR A 108 -1.68 16.02 -1.80
C TYR A 108 -0.41 16.32 -1.01
N ILE A 109 0.70 15.68 -1.36
CA ILE A 109 1.99 15.82 -0.69
C ILE A 109 3.08 15.86 -1.76
N ALA A 110 4.02 16.79 -1.66
CA ALA A 110 5.19 16.83 -2.54
C ALA A 110 6.04 15.56 -2.36
N PHE A 111 6.76 15.16 -3.41
CA PHE A 111 7.59 13.93 -3.34
C PHE A 111 8.61 13.99 -2.21
N GLU A 112 9.33 15.09 -2.08
CA GLU A 112 10.39 15.30 -1.08
C GLU A 112 9.83 15.17 0.35
N ASP A 113 8.67 15.77 0.60
CA ASP A 113 7.99 15.67 1.88
C ASP A 113 7.49 14.26 2.16
N SER A 114 6.85 13.64 1.18
CA SER A 114 6.33 12.27 1.29
C SER A 114 7.44 11.24 1.47
N TYR A 115 8.56 11.41 0.76
CA TYR A 115 9.72 10.56 0.89
C TYR A 115 10.34 10.64 2.30
N TYR A 116 10.47 11.85 2.82
CA TYR A 116 10.90 12.07 4.21
C TYR A 116 9.95 11.40 5.22
N LEU A 117 8.62 11.57 5.03
CA LEU A 117 7.63 10.92 5.89
C LEU A 117 7.79 9.39 5.87
N VAL A 118 8.00 8.79 4.70
CA VAL A 118 8.20 7.34 4.53
C VAL A 118 9.48 6.86 5.20
N GLN A 119 10.60 7.60 5.07
CA GLN A 119 11.83 7.26 5.79
C GLN A 119 11.62 7.27 7.32
N ARG A 120 10.96 8.30 7.85
CA ARG A 120 10.68 8.43 9.29
C ARG A 120 9.69 7.38 9.79
N ARG A 121 8.66 7.08 8.98
CA ARG A 121 7.70 6.00 9.24
C ARG A 121 8.42 4.66 9.34
N ALA A 122 9.23 4.31 8.36
CA ALA A 122 9.97 3.06 8.33
C ALA A 122 10.91 2.91 9.55
N ALA A 123 11.63 3.97 9.90
CA ALA A 123 12.49 3.98 11.08
C ALA A 123 11.71 3.79 12.39
N ALA A 124 10.58 4.51 12.56
CA ALA A 124 9.74 4.39 13.75
C ALA A 124 9.10 3.00 13.88
N MET A 125 8.67 2.38 12.78
CA MET A 125 8.13 1.02 12.78
C MET A 125 9.18 -0.03 13.13
N SER A 126 10.39 0.10 12.56
CA SER A 126 11.51 -0.79 12.89
C SER A 126 11.91 -0.68 14.35
N GLU A 127 11.98 0.54 14.88
CA GLU A 127 12.32 0.78 16.28
C GLU A 127 11.24 0.24 17.24
N ALA A 128 9.95 0.42 16.92
CA ALA A 128 8.85 -0.14 17.70
C ALA A 128 8.94 -1.68 17.77
N THR A 129 9.30 -2.34 16.67
CA THR A 129 9.49 -3.80 16.62
C THR A 129 10.68 -4.23 17.49
N LYS A 130 11.83 -3.54 17.38
CA LYS A 130 13.02 -3.82 18.19
C LYS A 130 12.72 -3.68 19.67
N LYS A 131 12.02 -2.62 20.06
CA LYS A 131 11.61 -2.39 21.45
C LYS A 131 10.70 -3.50 21.96
N ALA A 132 9.71 -3.93 21.18
CA ALA A 132 8.84 -5.04 21.54
C ALA A 132 9.63 -6.34 21.75
N ILE A 133 10.60 -6.65 20.86
CA ILE A 133 11.48 -7.82 21.01
C ILE A 133 12.34 -7.73 22.28
N GLN A 134 12.90 -6.56 22.59
CA GLN A 134 13.75 -6.36 23.77
C GLN A 134 12.96 -6.49 25.07
N GLU A 135 11.73 -5.99 25.10
CA GLU A 135 10.91 -5.92 26.29
C GLU A 135 10.15 -7.22 26.56
N TYR A 136 9.62 -7.86 25.53
CA TYR A 136 8.74 -9.03 25.67
C TYR A 136 9.31 -10.31 25.05
N GLY A 137 10.42 -10.23 24.34
CA GLY A 137 10.99 -11.36 23.61
C GLY A 137 10.13 -11.79 22.41
N GLY A 138 10.41 -12.98 21.88
CA GLY A 138 9.67 -13.62 20.80
C GLY A 138 10.00 -13.08 19.41
N GLU A 139 9.29 -13.59 18.41
CA GLU A 139 9.39 -13.22 17.01
C GLU A 139 8.10 -12.56 16.54
N TYR A 140 8.21 -11.46 15.80
CA TYR A 140 7.07 -10.71 15.28
C TYR A 140 7.10 -10.70 13.75
N GLY A 141 5.93 -10.64 13.14
CA GLY A 141 5.84 -10.64 11.68
C GLY A 141 4.40 -10.67 11.17
N MET A 142 4.26 -11.09 9.92
CA MET A 142 2.98 -11.13 9.23
C MET A 142 2.77 -12.46 8.53
N VAL A 143 1.51 -12.93 8.49
CA VAL A 143 1.10 -14.18 7.85
C VAL A 143 -0.14 -13.92 6.98
N ALA A 144 -0.03 -14.20 5.69
CA ALA A 144 -1.19 -14.21 4.80
C ALA A 144 -1.99 -15.49 5.04
N VAL A 145 -3.30 -15.34 5.23
CA VAL A 145 -4.26 -16.45 5.40
C VAL A 145 -5.23 -16.42 4.23
N ILE A 146 -5.26 -17.52 3.49
CA ILE A 146 -6.07 -17.69 2.29
C ILE A 146 -7.09 -18.78 2.57
N THR A 147 -8.36 -18.48 2.28
CA THR A 147 -9.50 -19.40 2.48
C THR A 147 -10.44 -19.31 1.28
N GLU A 148 -11.47 -20.15 1.21
CA GLU A 148 -12.56 -19.98 0.28
C GLU A 148 -13.42 -18.77 0.69
N PRO A 149 -14.04 -18.05 -0.28
CA PRO A 149 -14.78 -16.81 -0.01
C PRO A 149 -15.90 -16.96 1.02
N GLU A 150 -16.59 -18.08 1.04
CA GLU A 150 -17.69 -18.40 1.96
C GLU A 150 -17.26 -18.48 3.42
N TYR A 151 -16.01 -18.88 3.68
CA TYR A 151 -15.48 -18.99 5.05
C TYR A 151 -14.86 -17.71 5.58
N LEU A 152 -14.62 -16.70 4.74
CA LEU A 152 -13.86 -15.51 5.14
C LEU A 152 -14.51 -14.77 6.32
N GLN A 153 -15.84 -14.60 6.30
CA GLN A 153 -16.55 -13.89 7.39
C GLN A 153 -16.48 -14.65 8.71
N GLY A 154 -16.65 -15.98 8.65
CA GLY A 154 -16.48 -16.86 9.81
C GLY A 154 -15.07 -16.80 10.37
N LEU A 155 -14.05 -16.80 9.51
CA LEU A 155 -12.66 -16.67 9.87
C LEU A 155 -12.38 -15.32 10.56
N ILE A 156 -12.84 -14.21 9.99
CA ILE A 156 -12.69 -12.87 10.58
C ILE A 156 -13.35 -12.80 11.97
N LYS A 157 -14.55 -13.37 12.12
CA LYS A 157 -15.25 -13.43 13.39
C LYS A 157 -14.46 -14.23 14.42
N ALA A 158 -14.02 -15.44 14.08
CA ALA A 158 -13.24 -16.29 14.98
C ALA A 158 -11.92 -15.65 15.43
N ILE A 159 -11.25 -14.92 14.52
CA ILE A 159 -10.05 -14.16 14.86
C ILE A 159 -10.36 -13.06 15.87
N ARG A 160 -11.44 -12.30 15.67
CA ARG A 160 -11.88 -11.25 16.59
C ARG A 160 -12.24 -11.81 17.97
N ASP A 161 -12.97 -12.88 17.99
CA ASP A 161 -13.37 -13.57 19.23
C ASP A 161 -12.14 -14.11 19.99
N PHE A 162 -11.18 -14.70 19.29
CA PHE A 162 -9.91 -15.17 19.87
C PHE A 162 -9.06 -14.04 20.47
N VAL A 163 -9.09 -12.85 19.89
CA VAL A 163 -8.34 -11.68 20.33
C VAL A 163 -9.11 -10.88 21.41
N GLY A 164 -10.34 -11.28 21.74
CA GLY A 164 -11.17 -10.61 22.75
C GLY A 164 -11.90 -9.36 22.25
N HIS A 165 -12.04 -9.17 20.94
CA HIS A 165 -12.91 -8.15 20.38
C HIS A 165 -14.33 -8.66 20.29
N SER A 166 -15.17 -8.27 21.25
CA SER A 166 -16.61 -8.58 21.20
C SER A 166 -17.26 -8.10 19.93
N SER A 167 -18.17 -8.92 19.36
CA SER A 167 -18.92 -8.63 18.13
C SER A 167 -19.84 -7.39 18.22
N ASP A 168 -19.94 -6.76 19.38
CA ASP A 168 -20.91 -5.72 19.72
C ASP A 168 -20.40 -4.28 19.54
N GLY A 169 -19.29 -4.07 18.82
CA GLY A 169 -18.82 -2.71 18.47
C GLY A 169 -18.42 -1.82 19.66
N SER A 170 -18.64 -2.27 20.90
CA SER A 170 -18.14 -1.57 22.08
C SER A 170 -16.62 -1.73 22.11
N LYS A 171 -15.91 -0.64 21.94
CA LYS A 171 -14.48 -0.55 22.24
C LYS A 171 -14.30 -0.95 23.70
N SER A 172 -13.97 -2.20 23.97
CA SER A 172 -13.53 -2.57 25.30
C SER A 172 -12.22 -1.81 25.51
N GLU A 173 -12.24 -0.86 26.42
CA GLU A 173 -11.04 -0.12 26.87
C GLU A 173 -9.95 -1.07 27.42
N SER A 174 -10.31 -2.34 27.65
CA SER A 174 -9.45 -3.39 28.21
C SER A 174 -8.30 -3.87 27.30
N ASN A 175 -8.30 -3.57 25.99
CA ASN A 175 -7.22 -4.03 25.09
C ASN A 175 -6.00 -3.11 25.07
N GLN A 176 -5.99 -1.99 25.78
CA GLN A 176 -4.80 -1.13 25.85
C GLN A 176 -3.67 -1.70 26.73
N ASP A 177 -4.00 -2.61 27.63
CA ASP A 177 -3.06 -3.19 28.59
C ASP A 177 -2.59 -4.60 28.25
N VAL A 178 -3.05 -5.18 27.10
CA VAL A 178 -2.59 -6.50 26.66
C VAL A 178 -1.15 -6.39 26.13
N PRO A 179 -0.20 -7.17 26.68
CA PRO A 179 1.19 -7.13 26.21
C PRO A 179 1.29 -7.39 24.70
N PRO A 180 2.19 -6.72 23.97
CA PRO A 180 2.36 -6.89 22.53
C PRO A 180 2.52 -8.34 22.07
N ILE A 181 3.10 -9.20 22.92
CA ILE A 181 3.25 -10.64 22.62
C ILE A 181 1.91 -11.37 22.48
N GLU A 182 0.87 -10.89 23.12
CA GLU A 182 -0.48 -11.48 23.07
C GLU A 182 -1.37 -10.87 21.97
N GLN A 183 -0.91 -9.78 21.36
CA GLN A 183 -1.68 -9.07 20.34
C GLN A 183 -1.48 -9.69 18.94
N VAL A 184 -2.57 -10.07 18.31
CA VAL A 184 -2.64 -10.45 16.90
C VAL A 184 -3.81 -9.72 16.28
N LEU A 185 -3.56 -8.99 15.19
CA LEU A 185 -4.60 -8.27 14.47
C LEU A 185 -4.69 -8.69 13.02
N ILE A 186 -5.86 -8.42 12.43
CA ILE A 186 -6.04 -8.46 10.99
C ILE A 186 -5.42 -7.18 10.43
N ALA A 187 -4.21 -7.31 9.90
CA ALA A 187 -3.47 -6.20 9.31
C ALA A 187 -4.08 -5.72 7.99
N ASN A 188 -4.51 -6.67 7.16
CA ASN A 188 -5.06 -6.38 5.83
C ASN A 188 -6.25 -7.29 5.55
N ILE A 189 -7.26 -6.73 4.88
CA ILE A 189 -8.33 -7.48 4.20
C ILE A 189 -8.14 -7.21 2.71
N ASN A 190 -7.46 -8.15 2.02
CA ASN A 190 -6.95 -7.92 0.67
C ASN A 190 -7.94 -8.31 -0.43
N SER A 191 -8.76 -9.32 -0.21
CA SER A 191 -9.75 -9.80 -1.17
C SER A 191 -10.82 -10.63 -0.47
N LYS A 192 -11.82 -11.07 -1.21
CA LYS A 192 -12.88 -11.98 -0.71
C LYS A 192 -12.38 -13.30 -0.12
N ASN A 193 -11.11 -13.64 -0.29
CA ASN A 193 -10.53 -14.89 0.16
C ASN A 193 -9.16 -14.75 0.82
N GLN A 194 -8.69 -13.51 1.11
CA GLN A 194 -7.37 -13.30 1.68
C GLN A 194 -7.35 -12.18 2.72
N ILE A 195 -6.86 -12.52 3.90
CA ILE A 195 -6.48 -11.58 4.95
C ILE A 195 -5.01 -11.73 5.29
N VAL A 196 -4.47 -10.76 6.03
CA VAL A 196 -3.11 -10.84 6.61
C VAL A 196 -3.23 -10.63 8.11
N LEU A 197 -2.62 -11.53 8.86
CA LEU A 197 -2.46 -11.42 10.31
C LEU A 197 -1.11 -10.79 10.63
N SER A 198 -1.06 -9.99 11.67
CA SER A 198 0.14 -9.30 12.14
C SER A 198 0.25 -9.38 13.66
N GLY A 199 1.46 -9.63 14.16
CA GLY A 199 1.73 -9.73 15.60
C GLY A 199 2.83 -10.73 15.94
N ASN A 200 2.77 -11.29 17.16
CA ASN A 200 3.69 -12.33 17.61
C ASN A 200 3.46 -13.63 16.83
N MET A 201 4.53 -14.24 16.31
CA MET A 201 4.46 -15.40 15.41
C MET A 201 3.92 -16.66 16.10
N GLU A 202 4.25 -16.89 17.37
CA GLU A 202 3.72 -18.05 18.12
C GLU A 202 2.22 -17.89 18.37
N ARG A 203 1.77 -16.68 18.70
CA ARG A 203 0.35 -16.36 18.88
C ARG A 203 -0.44 -16.54 17.57
N ILE A 204 0.14 -16.12 16.44
CA ILE A 204 -0.46 -16.35 15.11
C ILE A 204 -0.59 -17.85 14.83
N LYS A 205 0.43 -18.65 15.12
CA LYS A 205 0.37 -20.11 14.97
C LYS A 205 -0.73 -20.74 15.81
N MET A 206 -0.85 -20.34 17.08
CA MET A 206 -1.92 -20.79 17.98
C MET A 206 -3.32 -20.43 17.44
N LEU A 207 -3.48 -19.21 16.95
CA LEU A 207 -4.73 -18.78 16.32
C LEU A 207 -5.09 -19.63 15.09
N ILE A 208 -4.12 -19.88 14.20
CA ILE A 208 -4.35 -20.71 13.02
C ILE A 208 -4.70 -22.16 13.42
N ALA A 209 -4.05 -22.73 14.43
CA ALA A 209 -4.40 -24.04 14.96
C ALA A 209 -5.82 -24.08 15.54
N HIS A 210 -6.23 -23.05 16.28
CA HIS A 210 -7.59 -22.88 16.79
C HIS A 210 -8.62 -22.82 15.65
N VAL A 211 -8.35 -22.02 14.63
CA VAL A 211 -9.24 -21.93 13.45
C VAL A 211 -9.42 -23.29 12.78
N ARG A 212 -8.34 -24.04 12.55
CA ARG A 212 -8.40 -25.38 11.96
C ARG A 212 -9.24 -26.36 12.77
N GLN A 213 -9.11 -26.29 14.09
CA GLN A 213 -9.83 -27.19 15.00
C GLN A 213 -11.32 -26.88 15.09
N PHE A 214 -11.71 -25.61 15.12
CA PHE A 214 -13.07 -25.20 15.48
C PHE A 214 -13.94 -24.72 14.30
N LEU A 215 -13.34 -24.31 13.18
CA LEU A 215 -14.13 -23.83 12.02
C LEU A 215 -14.33 -24.90 10.92
N GLY A 216 -13.75 -26.09 11.09
CA GLY A 216 -13.98 -27.20 10.16
C GLY A 216 -13.38 -27.02 8.76
N HIS A 217 -12.51 -26.03 8.57
CA HIS A 217 -11.76 -25.84 7.33
C HIS A 217 -10.27 -25.52 7.62
N ASP A 218 -9.39 -25.80 6.66
CA ASP A 218 -7.96 -25.61 6.77
C ASP A 218 -7.46 -24.45 5.88
N PRO A 219 -7.48 -23.21 6.37
CA PRO A 219 -6.97 -22.09 5.60
C PRO A 219 -5.46 -22.21 5.36
N ARG A 220 -5.04 -21.88 4.15
CA ARG A 220 -3.62 -21.83 3.81
C ARG A 220 -2.96 -20.61 4.46
N ALA A 221 -1.98 -20.84 5.29
CA ALA A 221 -1.18 -19.80 5.94
C ALA A 221 0.21 -19.71 5.29
N VAL A 222 0.61 -18.48 4.90
CA VAL A 222 1.90 -18.20 4.27
C VAL A 222 2.58 -17.06 5.01
N ARG A 223 3.74 -17.31 5.59
CA ARG A 223 4.54 -16.24 6.21
C ARG A 223 5.03 -15.27 5.16
N LEU A 224 4.87 -13.99 5.43
CA LEU A 224 5.36 -12.90 4.59
C LEU A 224 6.82 -12.55 4.95
N HIS A 225 7.56 -12.08 3.96
CA HIS A 225 8.92 -11.55 4.16
C HIS A 225 8.82 -10.12 4.72
N SER A 226 8.50 -10.04 6.01
CA SER A 226 8.41 -8.79 6.78
C SER A 226 9.22 -8.97 8.07
N ASP A 227 10.02 -7.97 8.42
CA ASP A 227 10.80 -7.91 9.68
C ASP A 227 10.03 -7.20 10.80
N SER A 228 8.79 -6.80 10.55
CA SER A 228 7.96 -6.03 11.47
C SER A 228 6.49 -6.42 11.37
N PRO A 229 5.74 -6.38 12.50
CA PRO A 229 4.31 -6.65 12.56
C PRO A 229 3.51 -5.38 12.23
N PHE A 230 3.53 -4.94 10.95
CA PHE A 230 2.81 -3.75 10.50
C PHE A 230 1.30 -3.86 10.76
N HIS A 231 0.64 -2.71 10.87
CA HIS A 231 -0.81 -2.65 11.09
C HIS A 231 -1.25 -3.42 12.33
N SER A 232 -0.46 -3.30 13.42
CA SER A 232 -0.75 -3.90 14.73
C SER A 232 -0.53 -2.85 15.83
N PRO A 233 -1.04 -3.06 17.07
CA PRO A 233 -0.85 -2.15 18.19
C PRO A 233 0.61 -1.84 18.52
N ILE A 234 1.53 -2.74 18.18
CA ILE A 234 2.99 -2.54 18.31
C ILE A 234 3.45 -1.29 17.55
N MET A 235 2.73 -0.90 16.47
CA MET A 235 3.05 0.29 15.69
C MET A 235 2.53 1.62 16.27
N LYS A 236 1.94 1.63 17.48
CA LYS A 236 1.46 2.86 18.15
C LYS A 236 2.52 3.97 18.22
N PRO A 237 3.82 3.70 18.52
CA PRO A 237 4.85 4.73 18.49
C PRO A 237 5.02 5.37 17.10
N ALA A 238 4.88 4.61 16.03
CA ALA A 238 4.97 5.14 14.66
C ALA A 238 3.79 6.08 14.34
N VAL A 239 2.59 5.83 14.84
CA VAL A 239 1.44 6.74 14.74
C VAL A 239 1.76 8.10 15.35
N THR A 240 2.35 8.12 16.56
CA THR A 240 2.74 9.36 17.24
C THR A 240 3.77 10.16 16.44
N VAL A 241 4.78 9.47 15.91
CA VAL A 241 5.78 10.10 15.03
C VAL A 241 5.12 10.70 13.80
N MET A 242 4.25 9.95 13.12
CA MET A 242 3.56 10.43 11.92
C MET A 242 2.66 11.63 12.20
N LYS A 243 1.87 11.62 13.30
CA LYS A 243 1.07 12.77 13.71
C LYS A 243 1.92 14.03 13.88
N THR A 244 3.05 13.90 14.57
CA THR A 244 3.98 15.04 14.77
C THR A 244 4.58 15.56 13.46
N LEU A 245 4.91 14.65 12.53
CA LEU A 245 5.52 15.05 11.26
C LEU A 245 4.53 15.70 10.31
N LEU A 246 3.29 15.23 10.27
CA LEU A 246 2.23 15.77 9.41
C LEU A 246 1.75 17.18 9.82
N GLU A 247 2.11 17.65 11.01
CA GLU A 247 1.88 19.04 11.45
C GLU A 247 3.01 20.00 11.08
N LYS A 248 4.10 19.47 10.48
CA LYS A 248 5.23 20.32 10.07
C LYS A 248 4.96 21.02 8.76
N LYS A 249 5.81 22.02 8.47
CA LYS A 249 5.86 22.69 7.19
C LYS A 249 6.62 21.89 6.15
N SER A 250 6.37 22.18 4.88
CA SER A 250 7.04 21.57 3.74
C SER A 250 8.55 21.74 3.82
N ARG A 251 9.28 20.76 3.32
CA ARG A 251 10.74 20.75 3.19
C ARG A 251 11.18 21.11 1.77
N VAL A 252 10.24 21.33 0.88
CA VAL A 252 10.51 21.69 -0.52
C VAL A 252 11.02 23.12 -0.56
N PRO A 253 12.17 23.38 -1.21
CA PRO A 253 12.71 24.73 -1.37
C PRO A 253 11.67 25.69 -1.99
N GLY A 254 11.46 26.83 -1.34
CA GLY A 254 10.46 27.81 -1.73
C GLY A 254 9.04 27.57 -1.22
N ARG A 255 8.81 26.45 -0.50
CA ARG A 255 7.50 26.11 0.11
C ARG A 255 7.58 25.94 1.62
N GLU A 256 8.60 26.44 2.28
CA GLU A 256 8.90 26.21 3.71
C GLU A 256 7.83 26.82 4.65
N ASN A 257 6.98 27.71 4.14
CA ASN A 257 5.85 28.29 4.88
C ASN A 257 4.54 27.54 4.65
N GLU A 258 4.48 26.62 3.68
CA GLU A 258 3.29 25.84 3.38
C GLU A 258 3.21 24.60 4.28
N ASP A 259 1.99 24.07 4.45
CA ASP A 259 1.82 22.78 5.12
C ASP A 259 2.33 21.63 4.25
N ILE A 260 2.83 20.58 4.88
CA ILE A 260 3.22 19.34 4.18
C ILE A 260 2.06 18.79 3.34
N VAL A 261 0.82 18.91 3.84
CA VAL A 261 -0.38 18.41 3.16
C VAL A 261 -1.10 19.56 2.47
N THR A 262 -1.28 19.43 1.16
CA THR A 262 -2.18 20.22 0.34
C THR A 262 -3.55 19.54 0.28
N PHE A 263 -4.64 20.27 0.44
CA PHE A 263 -6.01 19.76 0.32
C PHE A 263 -6.93 20.84 -0.24
N PRO A 264 -7.82 20.52 -1.20
CA PRO A 264 -7.91 19.24 -1.90
C PRO A 264 -6.66 18.96 -2.74
N GLY A 265 -6.45 17.69 -3.11
CA GLY A 265 -5.49 17.31 -4.13
C GLY A 265 -6.05 17.52 -5.54
N LEU A 266 -5.31 17.06 -6.54
CA LEU A 266 -5.70 17.15 -7.95
C LEU A 266 -6.79 16.14 -8.34
N MET A 267 -6.90 15.03 -7.61
CA MET A 267 -7.91 13.99 -7.76
C MET A 267 -8.13 13.26 -6.43
N PRO A 268 -9.31 12.64 -6.21
CA PRO A 268 -9.57 11.88 -4.99
C PRO A 268 -8.57 10.74 -4.75
N CYS A 269 -8.02 10.66 -3.53
CA CYS A 269 -7.20 9.57 -3.06
C CYS A 269 -7.98 8.76 -2.00
N ILE A 270 -7.94 7.42 -2.11
CA ILE A 270 -8.68 6.53 -1.23
C ILE A 270 -7.83 6.17 -0.03
N SER A 271 -8.37 6.40 1.18
CA SER A 271 -7.70 6.01 2.43
C SER A 271 -7.75 4.50 2.67
N ASN A 272 -6.63 3.95 3.11
CA ASN A 272 -6.54 2.55 3.54
C ASN A 272 -7.39 2.24 4.77
N VAL A 273 -7.58 3.23 5.65
CA VAL A 273 -8.31 3.07 6.93
C VAL A 273 -9.82 3.17 6.74
N SER A 274 -10.30 4.16 5.99
CA SER A 274 -11.74 4.36 5.76
C SER A 274 -12.27 3.62 4.54
N ALA A 275 -11.41 3.24 3.59
CA ALA A 275 -11.78 2.71 2.26
C ALA A 275 -12.63 3.70 1.43
N LYS A 276 -12.54 4.99 1.71
CA LYS A 276 -13.25 6.08 1.05
C LYS A 276 -12.28 7.24 0.76
N PRO A 277 -12.61 8.16 -0.15
CA PRO A 277 -11.79 9.36 -0.38
C PRO A 277 -11.60 10.17 0.90
N PHE A 278 -10.44 10.81 1.03
CA PHE A 278 -10.22 11.79 2.10
C PHE A 278 -11.16 12.99 1.91
N GLN A 279 -11.78 13.45 3.00
CA GLN A 279 -12.78 14.52 2.99
C GLN A 279 -12.25 15.86 3.46
N SER A 280 -11.15 15.89 4.21
CA SER A 280 -10.49 17.11 4.69
C SER A 280 -8.99 16.87 4.93
N LYS A 281 -8.25 17.97 5.07
CA LYS A 281 -6.82 17.94 5.43
C LYS A 281 -6.61 17.27 6.78
N GLU A 282 -7.42 17.56 7.76
CA GLU A 282 -7.34 17.02 9.12
C GLU A 282 -7.61 15.53 9.12
N GLN A 283 -8.66 15.10 8.39
CA GLN A 283 -8.96 13.67 8.23
C GLN A 283 -7.82 12.93 7.52
N LEU A 284 -7.22 13.52 6.46
CA LEU A 284 -6.09 12.92 5.77
C LEU A 284 -4.92 12.72 6.73
N LYS A 285 -4.53 13.75 7.49
CA LYS A 285 -3.44 13.68 8.46
C LYS A 285 -3.71 12.60 9.53
N ASP A 286 -4.91 12.55 10.09
CA ASP A 286 -5.28 11.56 11.10
C ASP A 286 -5.27 10.14 10.55
N LEU A 287 -5.97 9.90 9.43
CA LEU A 287 -6.07 8.57 8.85
C LEU A 287 -4.72 8.06 8.33
N LEU A 288 -3.89 8.91 7.72
CA LEU A 288 -2.56 8.54 7.24
C LEU A 288 -1.64 8.13 8.41
N ALA A 289 -1.69 8.85 9.53
CA ALA A 289 -0.95 8.48 10.73
C ALA A 289 -1.47 7.16 11.33
N ARG A 290 -2.78 7.00 11.47
CA ARG A 290 -3.44 5.78 11.96
C ARG A 290 -3.22 4.59 11.04
N GLY A 291 -2.97 4.81 9.76
CA GLY A 291 -2.59 3.79 8.78
C GLY A 291 -1.33 3.00 9.13
N CYS A 292 -0.51 3.45 10.10
CA CYS A 292 0.58 2.64 10.65
C CYS A 292 0.07 1.45 11.48
N LEU A 293 -1.06 1.60 12.14
CA LEU A 293 -1.60 0.70 13.16
C LEU A 293 -2.86 -0.02 12.70
N GLU A 294 -3.75 0.64 11.95
CA GLU A 294 -5.06 0.13 11.61
C GLU A 294 -5.05 -0.79 10.38
N THR A 295 -6.10 -1.59 10.26
CA THR A 295 -6.31 -2.53 9.16
C THR A 295 -6.37 -1.81 7.81
N VAL A 296 -5.58 -2.27 6.86
CA VAL A 296 -5.71 -1.89 5.45
C VAL A 296 -6.97 -2.53 4.86
N ARG A 297 -7.97 -1.73 4.56
CA ARG A 297 -9.28 -2.16 4.02
C ARG A 297 -9.26 -2.21 2.49
N TRP A 298 -8.24 -2.90 1.93
CA TRP A 298 -8.02 -2.95 0.49
C TRP A 298 -9.21 -3.45 -0.31
N TRP A 299 -9.77 -4.57 0.10
CA TRP A 299 -10.94 -5.15 -0.55
C TRP A 299 -12.16 -4.22 -0.52
N ALA A 300 -12.40 -3.55 0.61
CA ALA A 300 -13.50 -2.58 0.72
C ALA A 300 -13.27 -1.37 -0.21
N ALA A 301 -12.03 -0.90 -0.35
CA ALA A 301 -11.69 0.19 -1.26
C ALA A 301 -11.92 -0.19 -2.72
N ILE A 302 -11.52 -1.42 -3.14
CA ILE A 302 -11.78 -1.91 -4.50
C ILE A 302 -13.29 -1.99 -4.75
N LYS A 303 -14.06 -2.56 -3.81
CA LYS A 303 -15.53 -2.66 -3.97
C LYS A 303 -16.20 -1.30 -4.06
N TYR A 304 -15.78 -0.35 -3.23
CA TYR A 304 -16.28 1.02 -3.32
C TYR A 304 -16.06 1.62 -4.70
N LEU A 305 -14.85 1.51 -5.21
CA LEU A 305 -14.50 2.07 -6.52
C LEU A 305 -15.20 1.35 -7.68
N ASP A 306 -15.32 0.03 -7.63
CA ASP A 306 -16.00 -0.76 -8.65
C ASP A 306 -17.52 -0.59 -8.62
N GLN A 307 -18.14 -0.69 -7.43
CA GLN A 307 -19.59 -0.76 -7.29
C GLN A 307 -20.27 0.61 -7.14
N GLU A 308 -19.66 1.54 -6.38
CA GLU A 308 -20.25 2.86 -6.13
C GLU A 308 -19.74 3.89 -7.16
N GLU A 309 -18.42 3.93 -7.42
CA GLU A 309 -17.79 4.91 -8.32
C GLU A 309 -17.73 4.42 -9.79
N LYS A 310 -18.12 3.16 -10.04
CA LYS A 310 -18.15 2.58 -11.39
C LYS A 310 -16.81 2.66 -12.13
N VAL A 311 -15.70 2.47 -11.39
CA VAL A 311 -14.37 2.40 -12.00
C VAL A 311 -14.24 1.10 -12.79
N ARG A 312 -13.87 1.20 -14.06
CA ARG A 312 -13.74 0.07 -15.00
C ARG A 312 -12.33 -0.15 -15.51
N ARG A 313 -11.49 0.87 -15.42
CA ARG A 313 -10.10 0.85 -15.91
C ARG A 313 -9.14 0.98 -14.73
N TRP A 314 -8.26 0.00 -14.58
CA TRP A 314 -7.36 -0.12 -13.45
C TRP A 314 -5.92 -0.26 -13.93
N VAL A 315 -5.02 0.57 -13.46
CA VAL A 315 -3.61 0.51 -13.81
C VAL A 315 -2.76 0.48 -12.55
N GLY A 316 -2.04 -0.62 -12.33
CA GLY A 316 -1.04 -0.74 -11.28
C GLY A 316 0.29 -0.14 -11.73
N ILE A 317 0.95 0.69 -10.92
CA ILE A 317 2.27 1.23 -11.22
C ILE A 317 3.21 1.04 -10.03
N GLY A 318 4.43 0.62 -10.35
CA GLY A 318 5.46 0.38 -9.35
C GLY A 318 6.12 -0.99 -9.51
N PRO A 319 7.05 -1.34 -8.60
CA PRO A 319 7.82 -2.57 -8.72
C PRO A 319 7.00 -3.80 -8.32
N GLY A 320 6.16 -4.32 -9.23
CA GLY A 320 5.45 -5.58 -9.04
C GLY A 320 3.95 -5.52 -9.26
N LYS A 321 3.34 -6.69 -9.43
CA LYS A 321 1.96 -6.87 -9.90
C LYS A 321 0.97 -7.29 -8.80
N VAL A 322 1.33 -7.17 -7.53
CA VAL A 322 0.50 -7.67 -6.41
C VAL A 322 -0.84 -6.93 -6.36
N GLY A 323 -0.82 -5.59 -6.42
CA GLY A 323 -2.03 -4.78 -6.42
C GLY A 323 -2.94 -5.11 -7.60
N ARG A 324 -2.39 -5.09 -8.82
CA ARG A 324 -3.12 -5.48 -10.05
C ARG A 324 -3.77 -6.87 -9.92
N ASN A 325 -3.06 -7.83 -9.33
CA ASN A 325 -3.59 -9.18 -9.14
C ASN A 325 -4.73 -9.22 -8.09
N LEU A 326 -4.64 -8.40 -7.03
CA LEU A 326 -5.70 -8.30 -6.02
C LEU A 326 -6.94 -7.62 -6.59
N VAL A 327 -6.77 -6.55 -7.37
CA VAL A 327 -7.87 -5.90 -8.10
C VAL A 327 -8.52 -6.87 -9.07
N GLY A 328 -7.73 -7.53 -9.90
CA GLY A 328 -8.23 -8.47 -10.90
C GLY A 328 -9.02 -9.66 -10.31
N LYS A 329 -8.74 -10.06 -9.07
CA LYS A 329 -9.52 -11.08 -8.36
C LYS A 329 -10.95 -10.63 -8.02
N GLU A 330 -11.15 -9.33 -7.81
CA GLU A 330 -12.46 -8.78 -7.48
C GLU A 330 -13.24 -8.37 -8.72
N VAL A 331 -12.63 -7.56 -9.59
CA VAL A 331 -13.31 -6.98 -10.76
C VAL A 331 -13.24 -7.87 -12.01
N GLY A 332 -12.50 -8.97 -11.94
CA GLY A 332 -12.19 -9.84 -13.08
C GLY A 332 -10.93 -9.39 -13.82
N MET A 333 -10.09 -10.36 -14.20
CA MET A 333 -8.91 -10.11 -15.02
C MET A 333 -9.34 -9.95 -16.48
N ARG A 334 -9.67 -8.74 -16.86
CA ARG A 334 -10.16 -8.41 -18.20
C ARG A 334 -8.99 -7.92 -19.10
N GLY A 335 -7.84 -8.59 -19.03
CA GLY A 335 -6.63 -8.25 -19.77
C GLY A 335 -6.88 -7.85 -21.22
N LYS A 336 -6.49 -8.64 -22.19
CA LYS A 336 -6.68 -8.37 -23.62
C LYS A 336 -8.14 -8.45 -24.11
N ASP A 337 -9.01 -9.09 -23.36
CA ASP A 337 -10.44 -9.17 -23.69
C ASP A 337 -11.12 -7.94 -23.05
N LEU A 338 -11.29 -6.90 -23.83
CA LEU A 338 -12.01 -5.67 -23.52
C LEU A 338 -13.54 -5.93 -23.43
N VAL A 339 -13.93 -7.05 -22.80
CA VAL A 339 -15.33 -7.35 -22.59
C VAL A 339 -15.89 -6.29 -21.65
N LYS A 340 -16.89 -5.55 -22.09
CA LYS A 340 -17.54 -4.42 -21.40
C LYS A 340 -16.65 -3.20 -21.18
N GLY A 341 -15.68 -2.92 -22.07
CA GLY A 341 -14.97 -1.65 -22.12
C GLY A 341 -14.02 -1.33 -20.95
N GLY A 342 -13.68 -2.31 -20.11
CA GLY A 342 -12.77 -2.13 -18.97
C GLY A 342 -11.47 -2.91 -19.10
N GLY A 343 -10.52 -2.70 -18.17
CA GLY A 343 -9.28 -3.45 -18.11
C GLY A 343 -8.51 -3.30 -16.81
N VAL A 344 -7.63 -4.27 -16.53
CA VAL A 344 -6.75 -4.28 -15.38
C VAL A 344 -5.32 -4.51 -15.86
N TRP A 345 -4.52 -3.46 -15.88
CA TRP A 345 -3.15 -3.45 -16.37
C TRP A 345 -2.13 -3.21 -15.25
N ALA A 346 -0.86 -3.39 -15.58
CA ALA A 346 0.25 -2.96 -14.73
C ALA A 346 1.37 -2.41 -15.59
N ILE A 347 2.08 -1.41 -15.05
CA ILE A 347 3.32 -0.86 -15.58
C ILE A 347 4.40 -1.11 -14.54
N THR A 348 5.13 -2.20 -14.72
CA THR A 348 6.25 -2.63 -13.87
C THR A 348 7.55 -2.71 -14.64
N ASP A 349 7.45 -2.69 -15.98
CA ASP A 349 8.54 -2.83 -16.93
C ASP A 349 8.26 -1.95 -18.16
N PRO A 350 9.29 -1.38 -18.85
CA PRO A 350 9.13 -0.51 -20.01
C PRO A 350 8.29 -1.09 -21.14
N TYR A 351 8.41 -2.39 -21.43
CA TYR A 351 7.67 -3.01 -22.53
C TYR A 351 6.15 -3.07 -22.31
N GLU A 352 5.69 -2.87 -21.08
CA GLU A 352 4.25 -2.87 -20.75
C GLU A 352 3.59 -1.51 -21.04
N VAL A 353 4.38 -0.44 -21.19
CA VAL A 353 3.87 0.93 -21.28
C VAL A 353 2.96 1.11 -22.50
N GLU A 354 3.45 0.74 -23.69
CA GLU A 354 2.68 0.93 -24.93
C GLU A 354 1.37 0.14 -24.95
N GLU A 355 1.37 -1.10 -24.39
CA GLU A 355 0.17 -1.91 -24.27
C GLU A 355 -0.87 -1.22 -23.37
N VAL A 356 -0.42 -0.67 -22.23
CA VAL A 356 -1.32 0.01 -21.28
C VAL A 356 -1.87 1.31 -21.86
N LEU A 357 -1.02 2.13 -22.48
CA LEU A 357 -1.45 3.39 -23.09
C LEU A 357 -2.48 3.14 -24.20
N ARG A 358 -2.21 2.18 -25.08
CA ARG A 358 -3.17 1.77 -26.13
C ARG A 358 -4.47 1.26 -25.52
N GLY A 359 -4.41 0.39 -24.49
CA GLY A 359 -5.59 -0.12 -23.81
C GLY A 359 -6.44 0.98 -23.17
N LEU A 360 -5.81 1.99 -22.57
CA LEU A 360 -6.51 3.16 -22.02
C LEU A 360 -7.17 4.00 -23.13
N GLU A 361 -6.51 4.19 -24.28
CA GLU A 361 -7.04 4.93 -25.42
C GLU A 361 -8.23 4.21 -26.06
N GLU A 362 -8.08 2.90 -26.34
CA GLU A 362 -9.13 2.08 -26.95
C GLU A 362 -10.40 1.97 -26.09
N THR A 363 -10.25 2.04 -24.75
CA THR A 363 -11.38 1.96 -23.82
C THR A 363 -11.92 3.31 -23.35
N ALA A 364 -11.33 4.43 -23.78
CA ALA A 364 -11.72 5.77 -23.30
C ALA A 364 -13.18 6.14 -23.61
N ASN A 365 -13.69 5.70 -24.77
CA ASN A 365 -14.99 6.08 -25.32
C ASN A 365 -16.03 4.94 -25.27
N ILE A 366 -15.71 3.83 -24.63
CA ILE A 366 -16.67 2.73 -24.50
C ILE A 366 -17.63 3.08 -23.35
N LEU A 367 -18.92 3.21 -23.65
CA LEU A 367 -19.98 3.40 -22.66
C LEU A 367 -20.25 2.08 -21.94
N ASP A 368 -20.56 2.15 -20.64
CA ASP A 368 -21.07 1.00 -19.92
C ASP A 368 -22.48 0.68 -20.41
N ASP A 369 -22.73 -0.56 -20.86
CA ASP A 369 -24.05 -1.03 -21.30
C ASP A 369 -25.12 -1.02 -20.18
N GLU A 370 -24.73 -0.64 -18.94
CA GLU A 370 -25.61 -0.55 -17.77
C GLU A 370 -26.19 0.87 -17.58
N ASP A 371 -25.79 1.85 -18.38
CA ASP A 371 -26.31 3.24 -18.34
C ASP A 371 -27.46 3.47 -19.36
N GLU A 372 -27.94 2.42 -20.04
CA GLU A 372 -29.18 2.40 -20.80
C GLU A 372 -30.26 1.63 -19.99
#